data_8d44ea97e33e0955f1b15d701da93dc1
#
_entry.id   8d44ea97e33e0955f1b15d701da93dc1
#
_cell.length_a   1.000
_cell.length_b   1.000
_cell.length_c   1.000
_cell.angle_alpha   90.00
_cell.angle_beta   90.00
_cell.angle_gamma   90.00
#
_symmetry.space_group_name_H-M   'P 1'
#
loop_
_entity.id
_entity.type
_entity.pdbx_description
1 polymer ?
#
loop_
_entity_poly.entity_id
_entity_poly.type
_entity_poly.pdbx_seq_one_letter_code
_entity_poly.pdbx_strand_id
1 'polypeptide(L)'
;MTKIAMEFDLPHPPAKVWRALTDPQLLEKWLMANDMRPNIGQTFTFKAPPTQWWDGIVRCKVLESDPNKRLRYSWESAGVDTVVTWTLTPTKSGGTKLALEQSGFQPDQAQAFEGARQGWQRMLDELQKVLTRT
;
A
#
# COMPACT_ATOMS: atom_id res chain seq x y z
N MET A 1 -2.93 -18.21 8.92
CA MET A 1 -1.82 -17.36 8.48
C MET A 1 -2.10 -16.95 7.03
N THR A 2 -2.87 -15.94 6.84
CA THR A 2 -3.33 -15.58 5.51
C THR A 2 -3.23 -14.09 5.27
N LYS A 3 -2.69 -13.34 6.24
CA LYS A 3 -2.61 -11.89 6.09
C LYS A 3 -1.29 -11.36 6.62
N ILE A 4 -0.84 -10.27 5.99
CA ILE A 4 0.27 -9.46 6.46
C ILE A 4 -0.34 -8.32 7.28
N ALA A 5 0.22 -8.05 8.45
CA ALA A 5 -0.19 -6.93 9.29
C ALA A 5 1.05 -6.24 9.85
N MET A 6 1.15 -4.94 9.62
CA MET A 6 2.28 -4.12 10.07
C MET A 6 1.77 -2.79 10.58
N GLU A 7 2.45 -2.23 11.58
CA GLU A 7 2.13 -0.90 12.11
C GLU A 7 3.38 -0.07 12.23
N PHE A 8 3.24 1.23 11.95
CA PHE A 8 4.35 2.18 12.01
C PHE A 8 3.88 3.47 12.65
N ASP A 9 4.72 4.03 13.51
CA ASP A 9 4.48 5.36 14.07
C ASP A 9 5.25 6.37 13.22
N LEU A 10 4.52 7.28 12.58
CA LEU A 10 5.08 8.27 11.67
C LEU A 10 4.93 9.66 12.29
N PRO A 11 6.02 10.45 12.39
CA PRO A 11 5.95 11.79 12.96
C PRO A 11 5.42 12.82 11.96
N HIS A 12 4.32 12.49 11.30
CA HIS A 12 3.70 13.32 10.27
C HIS A 12 2.20 13.27 10.42
N PRO A 13 1.46 14.37 10.17
CA PRO A 13 0.01 14.37 10.35
C PRO A 13 -0.71 13.46 9.34
N PRO A 14 -1.90 12.96 9.68
CA PRO A 14 -2.64 12.06 8.81
C PRO A 14 -2.87 12.59 7.39
N ALA A 15 -3.12 13.88 7.23
CA ALA A 15 -3.32 14.47 5.90
C ALA A 15 -2.09 14.31 5.02
N LYS A 16 -0.90 14.44 5.59
CA LYS A 16 0.35 14.27 4.85
C LYS A 16 0.59 12.82 4.49
N VAL A 17 0.32 11.90 5.41
CA VAL A 17 0.43 10.47 5.15
C VAL A 17 -0.57 10.04 4.09
N TRP A 18 -1.80 10.55 4.16
CA TRP A 18 -2.82 10.25 3.16
C TRP A 18 -2.37 10.66 1.75
N ARG A 19 -1.77 11.84 1.63
CA ARG A 19 -1.24 12.29 0.33
C ARG A 19 -0.21 11.32 -0.22
N ALA A 20 0.69 10.82 0.63
CA ALA A 20 1.71 9.87 0.20
C ALA A 20 1.10 8.53 -0.25
N LEU A 21 -0.09 8.19 0.23
CA LEU A 21 -0.81 6.97 -0.16
C LEU A 21 -1.66 7.14 -1.41
N THR A 22 -2.01 8.37 -1.78
CA THR A 22 -3.03 8.61 -2.82
C THR A 22 -2.55 9.50 -3.97
N ASP A 23 -1.52 10.29 -3.77
CA ASP A 23 -0.96 11.14 -4.83
C ASP A 23 -0.06 10.29 -5.72
N PRO A 24 -0.35 10.15 -7.03
CA PRO A 24 0.45 9.29 -7.90
C PRO A 24 1.93 9.63 -7.92
N GLN A 25 2.29 10.90 -7.88
CA GLN A 25 3.70 11.31 -7.91
C GLN A 25 4.43 10.92 -6.63
N LEU A 26 3.78 11.10 -5.47
CA LEU A 26 4.38 10.69 -4.20
C LEU A 26 4.43 9.18 -4.06
N LEU A 27 3.35 8.52 -4.46
CA LEU A 27 3.23 7.07 -4.39
C LEU A 27 4.30 6.38 -5.24
N GLU A 28 4.63 6.94 -6.38
CA GLU A 28 5.69 6.41 -7.25
C GLU A 28 7.06 6.43 -6.58
N LYS A 29 7.31 7.38 -5.68
CA LYS A 29 8.61 7.54 -5.05
C LYS A 29 8.93 6.45 -4.04
N TRP A 30 7.89 5.81 -3.47
CA TRP A 30 8.14 4.80 -2.45
C TRP A 30 7.55 3.44 -2.79
N LEU A 31 6.64 3.37 -3.74
CA LEU A 31 5.96 2.12 -4.07
C LEU A 31 6.26 1.70 -5.51
N MET A 32 5.51 2.23 -6.48
CA MET A 32 5.70 1.91 -7.91
C MET A 32 5.04 2.99 -8.75
N ALA A 33 5.42 3.09 -10.01
CA ALA A 33 4.70 3.89 -10.98
C ALA A 33 3.23 3.46 -10.99
N ASN A 34 2.30 4.41 -11.14
CA ASN A 34 0.88 4.13 -10.95
C ASN A 34 0.00 5.18 -11.60
N ASP A 35 -1.28 4.86 -11.70
CA ASP A 35 -2.33 5.78 -12.10
C ASP A 35 -3.41 5.88 -11.04
N MET A 36 -2.99 5.96 -9.78
CA MET A 36 -3.87 5.97 -8.60
C MET A 36 -4.99 7.00 -8.70
N ARG A 37 -6.20 6.55 -8.37
CA ARG A 37 -7.40 7.38 -8.25
C ARG A 37 -8.16 6.92 -7.02
N PRO A 38 -8.15 7.70 -5.93
CA PRO A 38 -8.66 7.22 -4.63
C PRO A 38 -10.17 7.37 -4.48
N ASN A 39 -10.92 7.05 -5.52
CA ASN A 39 -12.38 7.11 -5.49
C ASN A 39 -12.97 5.71 -5.53
N ILE A 40 -13.96 5.45 -4.70
CA ILE A 40 -14.58 4.12 -4.61
C ILE A 40 -15.05 3.66 -5.99
N GLY A 41 -14.70 2.43 -6.34
CA GLY A 41 -15.05 1.83 -7.61
C GLY A 41 -14.08 2.09 -8.74
N GLN A 42 -13.13 3.01 -8.57
CA GLN A 42 -12.11 3.27 -9.59
C GLN A 42 -11.09 2.15 -9.62
N THR A 43 -10.70 1.76 -10.82
CA THR A 43 -9.59 0.82 -11.02
C THR A 43 -8.32 1.59 -11.32
N PHE A 44 -7.20 1.04 -10.87
CA PHE A 44 -5.88 1.62 -11.16
C PHE A 44 -4.85 0.50 -11.17
N THR A 45 -3.64 0.82 -11.60
CA THR A 45 -2.56 -0.15 -11.66
C THR A 45 -1.30 0.42 -11.06
N PHE A 46 -0.49 -0.47 -10.47
CA PHE A 46 0.93 -0.22 -10.22
C PHE A 46 1.73 -0.94 -11.29
N LYS A 47 2.82 -0.33 -11.74
CA LYS A 47 3.66 -0.91 -12.78
C LYS A 47 5.12 -0.84 -12.40
N ALA A 48 5.81 -1.97 -12.54
CA ALA A 48 7.23 -2.08 -12.35
C ALA A 48 7.83 -2.79 -13.56
N PRO A 49 9.17 -2.80 -13.73
CA PRO A 49 9.76 -3.53 -14.84
C PRO A 49 9.36 -5.01 -14.79
N PRO A 50 8.89 -5.58 -15.90
CA PRO A 50 8.49 -6.99 -15.91
C PRO A 50 9.69 -7.90 -15.72
N THR A 51 9.43 -9.07 -15.17
CA THR A 51 10.43 -10.12 -15.01
C THR A 51 10.01 -11.35 -15.81
N GLN A 52 10.84 -12.38 -15.80
CA GLN A 52 10.53 -13.65 -16.43
C GLN A 52 9.27 -14.29 -15.86
N TRP A 53 8.94 -14.00 -14.60
CA TRP A 53 7.85 -14.63 -13.86
C TRP A 53 6.65 -13.72 -13.62
N TRP A 54 6.76 -12.43 -13.98
CA TRP A 54 5.76 -11.44 -13.62
C TRP A 54 5.69 -10.35 -14.71
N ASP A 55 4.49 -9.99 -15.13
CA ASP A 55 4.28 -8.96 -16.15
C ASP A 55 4.52 -7.53 -15.63
N GLY A 56 4.85 -7.38 -14.37
CA GLY A 56 5.13 -6.06 -13.79
C GLY A 56 3.89 -5.26 -13.43
N ILE A 57 2.71 -5.86 -13.49
CA ILE A 57 1.46 -5.13 -13.30
C ILE A 57 0.73 -5.64 -12.06
N VAL A 58 0.34 -4.71 -11.18
CA VAL A 58 -0.59 -4.97 -10.08
C VAL A 58 -1.90 -4.28 -10.42
N ARG A 59 -2.98 -5.03 -10.44
CA ARG A 59 -4.30 -4.51 -10.80
C ARG A 59 -5.10 -4.30 -9.52
N CYS A 60 -5.64 -3.08 -9.38
CA CYS A 60 -6.32 -2.66 -8.16
C CYS A 60 -7.66 -2.04 -8.45
N LYS A 61 -8.56 -2.14 -7.46
CA LYS A 61 -9.85 -1.46 -7.47
C LYS A 61 -10.09 -0.90 -6.07
N VAL A 62 -10.45 0.38 -5.99
CA VAL A 62 -10.71 1.04 -4.72
C VAL A 62 -12.02 0.52 -4.14
N LEU A 63 -11.97 -0.04 -2.94
CA LEU A 63 -13.11 -0.61 -2.23
C LEU A 63 -13.62 0.31 -1.14
N GLU A 64 -12.75 1.11 -0.54
CA GLU A 64 -13.09 2.05 0.51
C GLU A 64 -12.13 3.21 0.47
N SER A 65 -12.64 4.45 0.60
CA SER A 65 -11.81 5.65 0.61
C SER A 65 -12.43 6.67 1.57
N ASP A 66 -11.82 6.78 2.75
CA ASP A 66 -12.21 7.74 3.77
C ASP A 66 -10.99 8.61 4.06
N PRO A 67 -10.94 9.82 3.51
CA PRO A 67 -9.73 10.65 3.55
C PRO A 67 -9.18 10.81 4.96
N ASN A 68 -7.86 10.64 5.09
CA ASN A 68 -7.08 10.74 6.32
C ASN A 68 -7.39 9.65 7.35
N LYS A 69 -8.22 8.65 6.99
CA LYS A 69 -8.62 7.60 7.94
C LYS A 69 -8.41 6.20 7.40
N ARG A 70 -8.90 5.91 6.20
CA ARG A 70 -8.88 4.53 5.71
C ARG A 70 -8.91 4.49 4.19
N LEU A 71 -8.04 3.65 3.63
CA LEU A 71 -7.98 3.37 2.20
C LEU A 71 -7.89 1.87 2.01
N ARG A 72 -8.74 1.34 1.17
CA ARG A 72 -8.80 -0.10 0.93
C ARG A 72 -8.96 -0.35 -0.56
N TYR A 73 -8.14 -1.24 -1.09
CA TYR A 73 -8.23 -1.61 -2.51
C TYR A 73 -7.81 -3.05 -2.71
N SER A 74 -8.36 -3.66 -3.77
CA SER A 74 -7.94 -4.98 -4.18
C SER A 74 -6.52 -4.90 -4.77
N TRP A 75 -5.80 -6.00 -4.70
CA TRP A 75 -4.42 -6.10 -5.18
C TRP A 75 -4.29 -7.46 -5.84
N GLU A 76 -4.32 -7.48 -7.18
CA GLU A 76 -4.18 -8.71 -7.94
C GLU A 76 -2.88 -8.65 -8.74
N SER A 77 -2.04 -9.66 -8.57
CA SER A 77 -0.74 -9.72 -9.23
C SER A 77 -0.28 -11.17 -9.32
N ALA A 78 0.17 -11.58 -10.50
CA ALA A 78 0.71 -12.93 -10.74
C ALA A 78 -0.23 -14.05 -10.27
N GLY A 79 -1.54 -13.86 -10.43
CA GLY A 79 -2.54 -14.84 -10.03
C GLY A 79 -2.88 -14.86 -8.54
N VAL A 80 -2.35 -13.91 -7.78
CA VAL A 80 -2.63 -13.79 -6.34
C VAL A 80 -3.58 -12.63 -6.12
N ASP A 81 -4.77 -12.93 -5.58
CA ASP A 81 -5.82 -11.93 -5.30
C ASP A 81 -5.85 -11.63 -3.81
N THR A 82 -5.59 -10.38 -3.46
CA THR A 82 -5.57 -9.94 -2.07
C THR A 82 -6.28 -8.61 -1.93
N VAL A 83 -6.44 -8.15 -0.68
CA VAL A 83 -6.97 -6.83 -0.37
C VAL A 83 -5.98 -6.12 0.55
N VAL A 84 -5.62 -4.90 0.18
CA VAL A 84 -4.74 -4.05 0.96
C VAL A 84 -5.58 -3.02 1.69
N THR A 85 -5.38 -2.89 2.99
CA THR A 85 -6.07 -1.91 3.83
C THR A 85 -5.04 -1.06 4.57
N TRP A 86 -5.18 0.26 4.41
CA TRP A 86 -4.40 1.25 5.14
C TRP A 86 -5.32 1.93 6.14
N THR A 87 -4.92 1.95 7.41
CA THR A 87 -5.67 2.65 8.46
C THR A 87 -4.76 3.69 9.10
N LEU A 88 -5.23 4.92 9.17
CA LEU A 88 -4.49 6.04 9.74
C LEU A 88 -5.16 6.48 11.02
N THR A 89 -4.41 6.48 12.12
CA THR A 89 -4.91 6.90 13.42
C THR A 89 -4.04 8.05 13.92
N PRO A 90 -4.62 9.22 14.21
CA PRO A 90 -3.82 10.33 14.73
C PRO A 90 -3.29 10.00 16.11
N THR A 91 -2.06 10.46 16.39
CA THR A 91 -1.44 10.29 17.69
C THR A 91 -1.48 11.60 18.48
N LYS A 92 -1.26 11.51 19.77
CA LYS A 92 -1.28 12.70 20.64
C LYS A 92 -0.20 13.71 20.29
N SER A 93 0.89 13.25 19.68
CA SER A 93 2.01 14.14 19.31
C SER A 93 1.83 14.79 17.95
N GLY A 94 0.67 14.61 17.31
CA GLY A 94 0.42 15.18 15.97
C GLY A 94 0.89 14.31 14.82
N GLY A 95 1.33 13.10 15.11
CA GLY A 95 1.74 12.14 14.07
C GLY A 95 0.61 11.19 13.69
N THR A 96 1.00 10.09 13.07
CA THR A 96 0.06 9.08 12.58
C THR A 96 0.57 7.69 12.91
N LYS A 97 -0.32 6.85 13.45
CA LYS A 97 -0.10 5.41 13.46
C LYS A 97 -0.66 4.86 12.16
N LEU A 98 0.20 4.34 11.30
CA LEU A 98 -0.20 3.77 10.03
C LEU A 98 -0.21 2.25 10.13
N ALA A 99 -1.36 1.66 9.89
CA ALA A 99 -1.53 0.21 9.87
C ALA A 99 -1.73 -0.26 8.45
N LEU A 100 -0.98 -1.28 8.05
CA LEU A 100 -1.11 -1.97 6.78
C LEU A 100 -1.61 -3.38 7.04
N GLU A 101 -2.61 -3.79 6.27
CA GLU A 101 -3.08 -5.16 6.26
C GLU A 101 -3.26 -5.63 4.82
N GLN A 102 -2.67 -6.77 4.49
CA GLN A 102 -2.91 -7.40 3.18
C GLN A 102 -3.40 -8.81 3.45
N SER A 103 -4.64 -9.08 3.04
CA SER A 103 -5.32 -10.33 3.34
C SER A 103 -5.77 -11.04 2.06
N GLY A 104 -6.00 -12.35 2.16
CA GLY A 104 -6.49 -13.15 1.04
C GLY A 104 -5.47 -14.11 0.46
N PHE A 105 -4.26 -14.18 1.03
CA PHE A 105 -3.28 -15.18 0.58
C PHE A 105 -3.80 -16.60 0.87
N GLN A 106 -3.63 -17.48 -0.10
CA GLN A 106 -4.05 -18.88 0.01
C GLN A 106 -2.91 -19.74 0.60
N PRO A 107 -3.23 -20.92 1.17
CA PRO A 107 -2.21 -21.76 1.78
C PRO A 107 -1.09 -22.18 0.81
N ASP A 108 -1.37 -22.27 -0.48
CA ASP A 108 -0.38 -22.65 -1.48
C ASP A 108 0.40 -21.45 -2.03
N GLN A 109 0.24 -20.27 -1.43
CA GLN A 109 0.88 -19.03 -1.88
C GLN A 109 1.90 -18.50 -0.88
N ALA A 110 2.59 -19.43 -0.19
CA ALA A 110 3.55 -19.06 0.86
C ALA A 110 4.69 -18.19 0.33
N GLN A 111 5.17 -18.46 -0.89
CA GLN A 111 6.24 -17.65 -1.48
C GLN A 111 5.78 -16.24 -1.79
N ALA A 112 4.57 -16.11 -2.32
CA ALA A 112 3.99 -14.79 -2.60
C ALA A 112 3.80 -14.00 -1.30
N PHE A 113 3.32 -14.67 -0.25
CA PHE A 113 3.16 -14.06 1.07
C PHE A 113 4.48 -13.53 1.61
N GLU A 114 5.53 -14.36 1.61
CA GLU A 114 6.82 -13.97 2.17
C GLU A 114 7.47 -12.87 1.35
N GLY A 115 7.36 -12.94 0.01
CA GLY A 115 7.88 -11.90 -0.87
C GLY A 115 7.18 -10.57 -0.64
N ALA A 116 5.86 -10.59 -0.47
CA ALA A 116 5.10 -9.38 -0.19
C ALA A 116 5.46 -8.79 1.16
N ARG A 117 5.64 -9.64 2.18
CA ARG A 117 6.02 -9.17 3.51
C ARG A 117 7.36 -8.44 3.48
N GLN A 118 8.36 -9.01 2.80
CA GLN A 118 9.66 -8.37 2.65
C GLN A 118 9.58 -7.11 1.79
N GLY A 119 8.78 -7.15 0.74
CA GLY A 119 8.58 -5.99 -0.13
C GLY A 119 7.97 -4.81 0.61
N TRP A 120 6.94 -5.05 1.42
CA TRP A 120 6.33 -3.99 2.22
C TRP A 120 7.32 -3.38 3.20
N GLN A 121 8.19 -4.20 3.80
CA GLN A 121 9.19 -3.67 4.72
C GLN A 121 10.09 -2.65 4.03
N ARG A 122 10.57 -2.98 2.83
CA ARG A 122 11.42 -2.06 2.05
C ARG A 122 10.65 -0.82 1.62
N MET A 123 9.42 -1.01 1.15
CA MET A 123 8.60 0.10 0.66
C MET A 123 8.24 1.08 1.77
N LEU A 124 7.95 0.57 2.96
CA LEU A 124 7.62 1.42 4.10
C LEU A 124 8.83 2.17 4.63
N ASP A 125 10.04 1.60 4.51
CA ASP A 125 11.26 2.35 4.79
C ASP A 125 11.39 3.53 3.82
N GLU A 126 11.09 3.32 2.54
CA GLU A 126 11.12 4.40 1.55
C GLU A 126 10.01 5.43 1.79
N LEU A 127 8.84 4.99 2.23
CA LEU A 127 7.76 5.91 2.59
C LEU A 127 8.20 6.90 3.67
N GLN A 128 8.90 6.42 4.69
CA GLN A 128 9.39 7.29 5.76
C GLN A 128 10.35 8.35 5.21
N LYS A 129 11.21 7.97 4.27
CA LYS A 129 12.12 8.93 3.63
C LYS A 129 11.37 9.97 2.81
N VAL A 130 10.36 9.56 2.07
CA VAL A 130 9.54 10.48 1.26
C VAL A 130 8.83 11.47 2.17
N LEU A 131 8.24 11.02 3.27
CA LEU A 131 7.54 11.88 4.21
C LEU A 131 8.49 12.90 4.85
N THR A 132 9.72 12.49 5.15
CA THR A 132 10.71 13.39 5.74
C THR A 132 11.13 14.49 4.78
N ARG A 133 11.12 14.22 3.47
CA ARG A 133 11.57 15.15 2.43
C ARG A 133 10.47 16.07 1.88
N THR A 134 9.24 15.81 2.23
CA THR A 134 8.11 16.63 1.72
C THR A 134 7.51 17.57 2.80
#